data_564c89db63b69ac3b5a89326b0199eb9
#
_entry.id   564c89db63b69ac3b5a89326b0199eb9
#
_cell.length_a   1.000
_cell.length_b   1.000
_cell.length_c   1.000
_cell.angle_alpha   90.00
_cell.angle_beta   90.00
_cell.angle_gamma   90.00
#
_symmetry.space_group_name_H-M   'P 1'
#
loop_
_entity.id
_entity.type
_entity.pdbx_description
1 polymer ?
#
loop_
_entity_poly.entity_id
_entity_poly.type
_entity_poly.pdbx_seq_one_letter_code
_entity_poly.pdbx_strand_id
1 'polypeptide(L)'
;ERSMFDTLKKSMIDAVEEGQLKLGYRDETIRLYYPLESLCALTGKKLDAAQMMRELEAFFTEDEAELGKIEISRRGDRFCLAVGPKGAAWVHAHTNPNGFLAAFIAAIGRHGCTMDELLAVFNRYGDRVHVEELHNGEFDWLISFEDGQPDAYRYCIADEGCHLTYHRFTKEDYEAFGF
;
A
#
# COMPACT_ATOMS: atom_id res chain seq x y z
N GLU A 1 15.70 -6.23 19.25
CA GLU A 1 14.34 -5.69 19.12
C GLU A 1 14.06 -5.26 17.69
N ARG A 2 13.00 -5.79 17.13
CA ARG A 2 12.60 -5.38 15.79
C ARG A 2 12.09 -3.95 15.80
N SER A 3 12.58 -3.17 14.88
CA SER A 3 12.18 -1.78 14.74
C SER A 3 10.72 -1.68 14.29
N MET A 4 9.99 -0.71 14.83
CA MET A 4 8.66 -0.36 14.33
C MET A 4 8.71 0.10 12.87
N PHE A 5 9.87 0.55 12.42
CA PHE A 5 10.07 0.94 11.02
C PHE A 5 10.05 -0.24 10.04
N ASP A 6 10.14 -1.48 10.53
CA ASP A 6 9.97 -2.64 9.67
C ASP A 6 8.57 -2.70 9.06
N THR A 7 7.56 -2.25 9.78
CA THR A 7 6.19 -2.16 9.27
C THR A 7 6.11 -1.14 8.12
N LEU A 8 6.77 0.00 8.29
CA LEU A 8 6.86 1.00 7.22
C LEU A 8 7.57 0.42 6.00
N LYS A 9 8.71 -0.24 6.21
CA LYS A 9 9.47 -0.83 5.11
C LYS A 9 8.64 -1.85 4.34
N LYS A 10 7.89 -2.70 5.03
CA LYS A 10 6.98 -3.64 4.39
C LYS A 10 5.90 -2.92 3.58
N SER A 11 5.33 -1.86 4.14
CA SER A 11 4.35 -1.03 3.42
C SER A 11 4.95 -0.43 2.14
N MET A 12 6.21 -0.01 2.19
CA MET A 12 6.89 0.53 1.02
C MET A 12 7.09 -0.54 -0.05
N ILE A 13 7.53 -1.73 0.34
CA ILE A 13 7.68 -2.85 -0.59
C ILE A 13 6.34 -3.17 -1.26
N ASP A 14 5.27 -3.22 -0.49
CA ASP A 14 3.93 -3.51 -1.00
C ASP A 14 3.45 -2.40 -1.96
N ALA A 15 3.77 -1.14 -1.65
CA ALA A 15 3.39 -0.01 -2.52
C ALA A 15 4.18 -0.02 -3.84
N VAL A 16 5.46 -0.37 -3.79
CA VAL A 16 6.27 -0.52 -5.01
C VAL A 16 5.71 -1.65 -5.88
N GLU A 17 5.40 -2.78 -5.28
CA GLU A 17 4.80 -3.91 -5.98
C GLU A 17 3.49 -3.50 -6.67
N GLU A 18 2.63 -2.81 -5.96
CA GLU A 18 1.36 -2.33 -6.51
C GLU A 18 1.59 -1.41 -7.70
N GLY A 19 2.51 -0.45 -7.58
CA GLY A 19 2.82 0.47 -8.66
C GLY A 19 3.37 -0.24 -9.90
N GLN A 20 4.21 -1.24 -9.69
CA GLN A 20 4.77 -2.04 -10.78
C GLN A 20 3.68 -2.85 -11.49
N LEU A 21 2.77 -3.47 -10.74
CA LEU A 21 1.68 -4.23 -11.33
C LEU A 21 0.71 -3.35 -12.13
N LYS A 22 0.47 -2.14 -11.67
CA LYS A 22 -0.41 -1.18 -12.35
C LYS A 22 0.20 -0.59 -13.61
N LEU A 23 1.49 -0.24 -13.55
CA LEU A 23 2.14 0.60 -14.55
C LEU A 23 3.17 -0.15 -15.39
N GLY A 24 3.49 -1.38 -15.03
CA GLY A 24 4.45 -2.19 -15.77
C GLY A 24 5.91 -1.81 -15.53
N TYR A 25 6.20 -0.99 -14.55
CA TYR A 25 7.57 -0.61 -14.21
C TYR A 25 8.34 -1.80 -13.64
N ARG A 26 9.65 -1.81 -13.82
CA ARG A 26 10.51 -2.91 -13.33
C ARG A 26 11.68 -2.43 -12.50
N ASP A 27 12.36 -1.39 -12.96
CA ASP A 27 13.59 -0.89 -12.34
C ASP A 27 13.65 0.64 -12.35
N GLU A 28 12.52 1.30 -12.54
CA GLU A 28 12.44 2.75 -12.46
C GLU A 28 12.32 3.20 -11.00
N THR A 29 12.79 4.40 -10.70
CA THR A 29 12.61 5.00 -9.38
C THR A 29 11.13 5.22 -9.10
N ILE A 30 10.69 4.78 -7.92
CA ILE A 30 9.32 4.97 -7.47
C ILE A 30 9.33 5.86 -6.23
N ARG A 31 8.54 6.93 -6.27
CA ARG A 31 8.41 7.87 -5.15
C ARG A 31 7.12 7.59 -4.40
N LEU A 32 7.27 7.37 -3.10
CA LEU A 32 6.16 7.08 -2.21
C LEU A 32 5.93 8.29 -1.31
N TYR A 33 4.68 8.72 -1.22
CA TYR A 33 4.31 9.91 -0.45
C TYR A 33 3.53 9.50 0.80
N TYR A 34 3.99 9.97 1.94
CA TYR A 34 3.38 9.67 3.23
C TYR A 34 3.15 10.97 3.99
N PRO A 35 1.92 11.23 4.46
CA PRO A 35 1.73 12.30 5.45
C PRO A 35 2.32 11.85 6.79
N LEU A 36 2.72 12.81 7.61
CA LEU A 36 3.28 12.52 8.94
C LEU A 36 2.36 11.61 9.75
N GLU A 37 1.06 11.84 9.66
CA GLU A 37 0.06 11.05 10.37
C GLU A 37 0.15 9.56 10.03
N SER A 38 0.30 9.23 8.76
CA SER A 38 0.47 7.83 8.32
C SER A 38 1.77 7.24 8.84
N LEU A 39 2.85 8.01 8.81
CA LEU A 39 4.13 7.54 9.33
C LEU A 39 4.06 7.28 10.82
N CYS A 40 3.38 8.15 11.57
CA CYS A 40 3.16 7.92 13.00
C CYS A 40 2.34 6.65 13.24
N ALA A 41 1.29 6.44 12.46
CA ALA A 41 0.46 5.25 12.58
C ALA A 41 1.24 3.97 12.27
N LEU A 42 2.02 3.98 11.18
CA LEU A 42 2.79 2.80 10.75
C LEU A 42 3.94 2.45 11.69
N THR A 43 4.57 3.47 12.28
CA THR A 43 5.72 3.26 13.16
C THR A 43 5.34 3.15 14.63
N GLY A 44 4.09 3.49 14.98
CA GLY A 44 3.64 3.50 16.37
C GLY A 44 4.25 4.61 17.21
N LYS A 45 4.88 5.61 16.58
CA LYS A 45 5.57 6.70 17.27
C LYS A 45 4.87 8.03 16.98
N LYS A 46 4.64 8.80 18.04
CA LYS A 46 4.13 10.17 17.92
C LYS A 46 5.30 11.15 17.89
N LEU A 47 5.70 11.52 16.69
CA LEU A 47 6.82 12.41 16.47
C LEU A 47 6.36 13.62 15.65
N ASP A 48 7.05 14.75 15.81
CA ASP A 48 6.85 15.84 14.87
C ASP A 48 7.62 15.58 13.57
N ALA A 49 7.43 16.42 12.57
CA ALA A 49 8.03 16.19 11.25
C ALA A 49 9.56 16.17 11.29
N ALA A 50 10.18 17.04 12.08
CA ALA A 50 11.65 17.07 12.18
C ALA A 50 12.20 15.82 12.85
N GLN A 51 11.54 15.36 13.91
CA GLN A 51 11.92 14.12 14.60
C GLN A 51 11.74 12.91 13.69
N MET A 52 10.61 12.84 12.98
CA MET A 52 10.34 11.75 12.06
C MET A 52 11.40 11.70 10.95
N MET A 53 11.77 12.85 10.40
CA MET A 53 12.81 12.92 9.37
C MET A 53 14.14 12.32 9.86
N ARG A 54 14.55 12.69 11.07
CA ARG A 54 15.79 12.18 11.66
C ARG A 54 15.75 10.67 11.86
N GLU A 55 14.63 10.14 12.35
CA GLU A 55 14.50 8.71 12.59
C GLU A 55 14.42 7.90 11.31
N LEU A 56 13.75 8.42 10.29
CA LEU A 56 13.72 7.78 8.97
C LEU A 56 15.12 7.71 8.35
N GLU A 57 15.86 8.82 8.41
CA GLU A 57 17.22 8.86 7.89
C GLU A 57 18.13 7.87 8.61
N ALA A 58 18.03 7.79 9.93
CA ALA A 58 18.81 6.84 10.71
C ALA A 58 18.46 5.39 10.35
N PHE A 59 17.19 5.08 10.27
CA PHE A 59 16.76 3.71 9.96
C PHE A 59 17.23 3.27 8.58
N PHE A 60 16.99 4.07 7.55
CA PHE A 60 17.33 3.69 6.18
C PHE A 60 18.81 3.82 5.86
N THR A 61 19.59 4.51 6.69
CA THR A 61 21.05 4.49 6.59
C THR A 61 21.62 3.16 7.08
N GLU A 62 21.03 2.60 8.14
CA GLU A 62 21.46 1.32 8.70
C GLU A 62 20.91 0.12 7.92
N ASP A 63 19.70 0.24 7.41
CA ASP A 63 19.03 -0.87 6.70
C ASP A 63 18.89 -0.54 5.22
N GLU A 64 19.86 -1.02 4.43
CA GLU A 64 19.83 -0.91 2.97
C GLU A 64 19.50 -2.25 2.30
N ALA A 65 19.13 -3.25 3.07
CA ALA A 65 18.73 -4.53 2.51
C ALA A 65 17.43 -4.37 1.69
N GLU A 66 17.32 -5.16 0.64
CA GLU A 66 16.14 -5.22 -0.23
C GLU A 66 15.94 -3.91 -1.02
N LEU A 67 15.53 -2.83 -0.37
CA LEU A 67 15.20 -1.58 -1.04
C LEU A 67 16.42 -0.71 -1.40
N GLY A 68 17.58 -1.04 -0.85
CA GLY A 68 18.77 -0.23 -1.06
C GLY A 68 18.68 1.12 -0.39
N LYS A 69 19.38 2.09 -0.93
CA LYS A 69 19.39 3.45 -0.37
C LYS A 69 18.05 4.15 -0.67
N ILE A 70 17.44 4.70 0.36
CA ILE A 70 16.21 5.46 0.24
C ILE A 70 16.54 6.95 0.33
N GLU A 71 16.08 7.71 -0.64
CA GLU A 71 16.18 9.17 -0.60
C GLU A 71 14.92 9.74 0.04
N ILE A 72 15.12 10.54 1.09
CA ILE A 72 14.02 11.07 1.90
C ILE A 72 14.00 12.58 1.78
N SER A 73 12.84 13.13 1.50
CA SER A 73 12.61 14.58 1.50
C SER A 73 11.23 14.86 2.09
N ARG A 74 10.96 16.12 2.43
CA ARG A 74 9.65 16.49 2.94
C ARG A 74 9.29 17.94 2.62
N ARG A 75 8.00 18.20 2.57
CA ARG A 75 7.43 19.55 2.56
C ARG A 75 6.45 19.62 3.73
N GLY A 76 6.80 20.37 4.77
CA GLY A 76 5.99 20.39 5.99
C GLY A 76 5.83 18.99 6.53
N ASP A 77 4.60 18.54 6.65
CA ASP A 77 4.26 17.21 7.18
C ASP A 77 4.10 16.13 6.10
N ARG A 78 4.44 16.44 4.85
CA ARG A 78 4.36 15.48 3.76
C ARG A 78 5.73 14.98 3.38
N PHE A 79 5.93 13.68 3.47
CA PHE A 79 7.22 13.03 3.21
C PHE A 79 7.21 12.33 1.85
N CYS A 80 8.35 12.35 1.19
CA CYS A 80 8.60 11.58 -0.01
C CYS A 80 9.77 10.62 0.25
N LEU A 81 9.50 9.33 0.12
CA LEU A 81 10.51 8.28 0.23
C LEU A 81 10.70 7.69 -1.16
N ALA A 82 11.88 7.89 -1.73
CA ALA A 82 12.16 7.45 -3.10
C ALA A 82 12.93 6.14 -3.08
N VAL A 83 12.35 5.12 -3.71
CA VAL A 83 12.98 3.81 -3.91
C VAL A 83 13.64 3.83 -5.28
N GLY A 84 14.96 3.71 -5.31
CA GLY A 84 15.72 3.76 -6.56
C GLY A 84 15.62 2.49 -7.39
N PRO A 85 16.27 2.47 -8.56
CA PRO A 85 16.18 1.34 -9.49
C PRO A 85 16.57 0.00 -8.89
N LYS A 86 17.58 -0.04 -8.03
CA LYS A 86 18.03 -1.27 -7.38
C LYS A 86 16.96 -1.89 -6.50
N GLY A 87 16.31 -1.06 -5.67
CA GLY A 87 15.21 -1.51 -4.81
C GLY A 87 13.99 -1.91 -5.63
N ALA A 88 13.66 -1.13 -6.65
CA ALA A 88 12.54 -1.44 -7.53
C ALA A 88 12.76 -2.79 -8.24
N ALA A 89 13.97 -3.05 -8.72
CA ALA A 89 14.32 -4.33 -9.36
C ALA A 89 14.22 -5.50 -8.37
N TRP A 90 14.63 -5.27 -7.13
CA TRP A 90 14.49 -6.32 -6.10
C TRP A 90 13.03 -6.68 -5.87
N VAL A 91 12.16 -5.67 -5.73
CA VAL A 91 10.72 -5.92 -5.54
C VAL A 91 10.14 -6.65 -6.75
N HIS A 92 10.49 -6.21 -7.96
CA HIS A 92 10.01 -6.88 -9.17
C HIS A 92 10.39 -8.37 -9.21
N ALA A 93 11.64 -8.68 -8.83
CA ALA A 93 12.13 -10.06 -8.83
C ALA A 93 11.42 -10.95 -7.79
N HIS A 94 10.85 -10.36 -6.75
CA HIS A 94 10.17 -11.08 -5.65
C HIS A 94 8.65 -11.01 -5.73
N THR A 95 8.09 -10.33 -6.74
CA THR A 95 6.64 -10.22 -6.93
C THR A 95 6.08 -11.53 -7.46
N ASN A 96 4.94 -11.97 -6.90
CA ASN A 96 4.23 -13.14 -7.40
C ASN A 96 3.21 -12.70 -8.47
N PRO A 97 3.48 -12.96 -9.78
CA PRO A 97 2.57 -12.53 -10.84
C PRO A 97 1.23 -13.28 -10.83
N ASN A 98 1.13 -14.37 -10.10
CA ASN A 98 -0.08 -15.18 -9.98
C ASN A 98 -0.77 -15.01 -8.63
N GLY A 99 -0.34 -14.05 -7.82
CA GLY A 99 -0.91 -13.81 -6.51
C GLY A 99 -2.19 -12.97 -6.56
N PHE A 100 -2.78 -12.78 -5.37
CA PHE A 100 -4.04 -12.04 -5.23
C PHE A 100 -3.94 -10.62 -5.80
N LEU A 101 -2.91 -9.86 -5.44
CA LEU A 101 -2.81 -8.45 -5.84
C LEU A 101 -2.75 -8.32 -7.37
N ALA A 102 -1.98 -9.17 -8.04
CA ALA A 102 -1.91 -9.15 -9.50
C ALA A 102 -3.28 -9.45 -10.12
N ALA A 103 -4.01 -10.42 -9.59
CA ALA A 103 -5.34 -10.77 -10.07
C ALA A 103 -6.34 -9.64 -9.83
N PHE A 104 -6.27 -9.00 -8.64
CA PHE A 104 -7.14 -7.88 -8.31
C PHE A 104 -6.92 -6.69 -9.25
N ILE A 105 -5.66 -6.31 -9.43
CA ILE A 105 -5.32 -5.18 -10.31
C ILE A 105 -5.77 -5.46 -11.75
N ALA A 106 -5.54 -6.67 -12.24
CA ALA A 106 -5.98 -7.06 -13.58
C ALA A 106 -7.51 -6.98 -13.73
N ALA A 107 -8.24 -7.40 -12.71
CA ALA A 107 -9.70 -7.38 -12.74
C ALA A 107 -10.26 -5.96 -12.71
N ILE A 108 -9.82 -5.13 -11.76
CA ILE A 108 -10.36 -3.78 -11.59
C ILE A 108 -9.97 -2.85 -12.75
N GLY A 109 -8.86 -3.15 -13.42
CA GLY A 109 -8.41 -2.38 -14.58
C GLY A 109 -9.20 -2.66 -15.85
N ARG A 110 -10.05 -3.69 -15.88
CA ARG A 110 -10.86 -3.99 -17.06
C ARG A 110 -12.04 -3.04 -17.15
N HIS A 111 -12.34 -2.59 -18.37
CA HIS A 111 -13.50 -1.77 -18.60
C HIS A 111 -14.78 -2.54 -18.25
N GLY A 112 -15.66 -1.92 -17.49
CA GLY A 112 -16.92 -2.55 -17.09
C GLY A 112 -16.80 -3.57 -15.98
N CYS A 113 -15.69 -3.63 -15.26
CA CYS A 113 -15.54 -4.51 -14.12
C CYS A 113 -16.62 -4.20 -13.06
N THR A 114 -17.26 -5.24 -12.55
CA THR A 114 -18.34 -5.13 -11.56
C THR A 114 -17.84 -5.53 -10.16
N MET A 115 -18.61 -5.15 -9.14
CA MET A 115 -18.33 -5.59 -7.77
C MET A 115 -18.36 -7.11 -7.64
N ASP A 116 -19.28 -7.79 -8.34
CA ASP A 116 -19.35 -9.25 -8.31
C ASP A 116 -18.08 -9.89 -8.85
N GLU A 117 -17.47 -9.29 -9.89
CA GLU A 117 -16.20 -9.76 -10.42
C GLU A 117 -15.05 -9.57 -9.45
N LEU A 118 -15.03 -8.41 -8.73
CA LEU A 118 -14.01 -8.18 -7.71
C LEU A 118 -14.18 -9.15 -6.54
N LEU A 119 -15.41 -9.37 -6.09
CA LEU A 119 -15.68 -10.32 -5.00
C LEU A 119 -15.27 -11.74 -5.39
N ALA A 120 -15.48 -12.12 -6.65
CA ALA A 120 -15.03 -13.42 -7.14
C ALA A 120 -13.51 -13.57 -7.04
N VAL A 121 -12.76 -12.50 -7.30
CA VAL A 121 -11.29 -12.51 -7.13
C VAL A 121 -10.94 -12.72 -5.65
N PHE A 122 -11.54 -11.95 -4.74
CA PHE A 122 -11.28 -12.12 -3.32
C PHE A 122 -11.60 -13.54 -2.86
N ASN A 123 -12.77 -14.07 -3.24
CA ASN A 123 -13.21 -15.40 -2.82
C ASN A 123 -12.35 -16.53 -3.40
N ARG A 124 -11.67 -16.28 -4.50
CA ARG A 124 -10.75 -17.27 -5.09
C ARG A 124 -9.47 -17.41 -4.27
N TYR A 125 -9.05 -16.36 -3.59
CA TYR A 125 -7.78 -16.32 -2.86
C TYR A 125 -7.92 -16.44 -1.35
N GLY A 126 -9.11 -16.26 -0.80
CA GLY A 126 -9.33 -16.39 0.63
C GLY A 126 -10.74 -16.87 0.95
N ASP A 127 -10.88 -17.51 2.13
CA ASP A 127 -12.14 -18.15 2.52
C ASP A 127 -13.05 -17.21 3.32
N ARG A 128 -12.49 -16.14 3.90
CA ARG A 128 -13.21 -15.27 4.82
C ARG A 128 -13.12 -13.83 4.33
N VAL A 129 -14.00 -13.48 3.43
CA VAL A 129 -14.05 -12.16 2.82
C VAL A 129 -15.10 -11.30 3.53
N HIS A 130 -14.71 -10.12 3.99
CA HIS A 130 -15.59 -9.14 4.59
C HIS A 130 -15.93 -8.07 3.56
N VAL A 131 -17.22 -7.77 3.42
CA VAL A 131 -17.70 -6.69 2.55
C VAL A 131 -18.60 -5.77 3.39
N GLU A 132 -18.35 -4.49 3.29
CA GLU A 132 -19.13 -3.48 4.02
C GLU A 132 -19.51 -2.36 3.07
N GLU A 133 -20.77 -1.93 3.12
CA GLU A 133 -21.22 -0.75 2.38
C GLU A 133 -20.79 0.50 3.15
N LEU A 134 -20.14 1.44 2.49
CA LEU A 134 -19.69 2.69 3.09
C LEU A 134 -20.55 3.86 2.66
N HIS A 135 -20.68 4.08 1.36
CA HIS A 135 -21.45 5.19 0.75
C HIS A 135 -21.21 6.51 1.47
N ASN A 136 -19.92 6.81 1.71
CA ASN A 136 -19.51 7.98 2.49
C ASN A 136 -19.16 9.20 1.65
N GLY A 137 -19.53 9.18 0.36
CA GLY A 137 -19.23 10.26 -0.58
C GLY A 137 -17.89 10.12 -1.28
N GLU A 138 -17.00 9.31 -0.75
CA GLU A 138 -15.68 9.04 -1.35
C GLU A 138 -15.59 7.58 -1.84
N PHE A 139 -16.04 6.65 -0.99
CA PHE A 139 -16.04 5.22 -1.31
C PHE A 139 -17.41 4.62 -1.09
N ASP A 140 -17.71 3.59 -1.89
CA ASP A 140 -19.00 2.90 -1.82
C ASP A 140 -18.91 1.59 -1.04
N TRP A 141 -17.78 0.89 -1.10
CA TRP A 141 -17.61 -0.40 -0.44
C TRP A 141 -16.22 -0.53 0.17
N LEU A 142 -16.15 -1.34 1.23
CA LEU A 142 -14.89 -1.84 1.79
C LEU A 142 -14.88 -3.35 1.60
N ILE A 143 -13.75 -3.87 1.07
CA ILE A 143 -13.53 -5.32 0.97
C ILE A 143 -12.20 -5.63 1.67
N SER A 144 -12.20 -6.69 2.48
CA SER A 144 -10.98 -7.16 3.14
C SER A 144 -11.08 -8.64 3.45
N PHE A 145 -9.94 -9.25 3.72
CA PHE A 145 -9.90 -10.61 4.25
C PHE A 145 -9.94 -10.53 5.78
N GLU A 146 -10.91 -11.21 6.39
CA GLU A 146 -11.11 -11.11 7.85
C GLU A 146 -9.90 -11.54 8.67
N ASP A 147 -9.18 -12.56 8.19
CA ASP A 147 -7.98 -13.08 8.87
C ASP A 147 -6.68 -12.44 8.39
N GLY A 148 -6.76 -11.47 7.48
CA GLY A 148 -5.59 -10.80 6.94
C GLY A 148 -4.78 -11.64 5.95
N GLN A 149 -5.32 -12.76 5.49
CA GLN A 149 -4.63 -13.66 4.56
C GLN A 149 -5.46 -13.86 3.29
N PRO A 150 -4.85 -13.78 2.12
CA PRO A 150 -3.42 -13.57 1.84
C PRO A 150 -2.96 -12.11 1.89
N ASP A 151 -3.84 -11.20 2.19
CA ASP A 151 -3.57 -9.75 2.12
C ASP A 151 -4.27 -9.07 3.28
N ALA A 152 -3.56 -8.23 4.04
CA ALA A 152 -4.09 -7.58 5.23
C ALA A 152 -4.61 -6.16 4.97
N TYR A 153 -4.55 -5.69 3.73
CA TYR A 153 -5.00 -4.34 3.40
C TYR A 153 -6.52 -4.22 3.36
N ARG A 154 -7.00 -2.99 3.56
CA ARG A 154 -8.40 -2.61 3.39
C ARG A 154 -8.57 -2.01 2.01
N TYR A 155 -9.44 -2.59 1.19
CA TYR A 155 -9.68 -2.13 -0.18
C TYR A 155 -10.98 -1.33 -0.21
N CYS A 156 -10.86 -0.01 -0.34
CA CYS A 156 -12.01 0.88 -0.47
C CYS A 156 -12.30 1.10 -1.95
N ILE A 157 -13.51 0.77 -2.36
CA ILE A 157 -13.91 0.76 -3.78
C ILE A 157 -14.90 1.89 -4.02
N ALA A 158 -14.67 2.65 -5.09
CA ALA A 158 -15.59 3.67 -5.56
C ALA A 158 -16.13 3.31 -6.95
N ASP A 159 -17.45 3.45 -7.13
CA ASP A 159 -18.09 3.25 -8.42
C ASP A 159 -18.16 4.60 -9.12
N GLU A 160 -17.37 4.73 -10.20
CA GLU A 160 -17.29 5.95 -10.99
C GLU A 160 -18.24 5.91 -12.20
N GLY A 161 -19.18 4.97 -12.24
CA GLY A 161 -20.16 4.82 -13.30
C GLY A 161 -19.73 3.82 -14.36
N CYS A 162 -18.72 4.14 -15.15
CA CYS A 162 -18.24 3.25 -16.21
C CYS A 162 -17.07 2.35 -15.78
N HIS A 163 -16.51 2.60 -14.62
CA HIS A 163 -15.40 1.81 -14.07
C HIS A 163 -15.37 1.93 -12.55
N LEU A 164 -14.69 0.98 -11.91
CA LEU A 164 -14.44 0.99 -10.48
C LEU A 164 -13.02 1.50 -10.24
N THR A 165 -12.86 2.27 -9.17
CA THR A 165 -11.56 2.69 -8.68
C THR A 165 -11.38 2.19 -7.25
N TYR A 166 -10.14 2.17 -6.77
CA TYR A 166 -9.89 1.72 -5.42
C TYR A 166 -8.78 2.51 -4.75
N HIS A 167 -8.79 2.49 -3.43
CA HIS A 167 -7.66 2.91 -2.62
C HIS A 167 -7.40 1.81 -1.58
N ARG A 168 -6.13 1.46 -1.43
CA ARG A 168 -5.69 0.40 -0.53
C ARG A 168 -5.10 1.01 0.72
N PHE A 169 -5.72 0.79 1.86
CA PHE A 169 -5.25 1.29 3.15
C PHE A 169 -4.64 0.17 3.97
N THR A 170 -3.57 0.47 4.70
CA THR A 170 -3.16 -0.41 5.80
C THR A 170 -4.24 -0.40 6.86
N LYS A 171 -4.25 -1.42 7.73
CA LYS A 171 -5.18 -1.45 8.85
C LYS A 171 -5.00 -0.20 9.73
N GLU A 172 -3.75 0.19 9.96
CA GLU A 172 -3.41 1.35 10.78
C GLU A 172 -3.95 2.65 10.19
N ASP A 173 -3.76 2.86 8.90
CA ASP A 173 -4.27 4.05 8.22
C ASP A 173 -5.80 4.07 8.20
N TYR A 174 -6.41 2.94 7.91
CA TYR A 174 -7.87 2.85 7.86
C TYR A 174 -8.48 3.22 9.21
N GLU A 175 -7.92 2.70 10.30
CA GLU A 175 -8.39 3.01 11.65
C GLU A 175 -8.11 4.47 12.03
N ALA A 176 -6.97 5.02 11.62
CA ALA A 176 -6.58 6.39 11.94
C ALA A 176 -7.47 7.43 11.24
N PHE A 177 -7.90 7.16 10.00
CA PHE A 177 -8.70 8.11 9.23
C PHE A 177 -10.20 8.00 9.49
N GLY A 178 -10.67 6.99 10.20
CA GLY A 178 -12.03 6.92 10.71
C GLY A 178 -13.14 6.77 9.67
N PHE A 179 -12.93 5.99 8.65
CA PHE A 179 -13.96 5.70 7.66
C PHE A 179 -15.10 4.90 8.25
#